data_e577acd17fe7b074efcb05698f7dd8c6
#
_entry.id   e577acd17fe7b074efcb05698f7dd8c6
#
_cell.length_a   1.000
_cell.length_b   1.000
_cell.length_c   1.000
_cell.angle_alpha   90.00
_cell.angle_beta   90.00
_cell.angle_gamma   90.00
#
_symmetry.space_group_name_H-M   'P 1'
#
loop_
_entity.id
_entity.type
_entity.pdbx_description
1 polymer ?
#
loop_
_entity_poly.entity_id
_entity_poly.type
_entity_poly.pdbx_seq_one_letter_code
_entity_poly.pdbx_strand_id
1 'polypeptide(L)'
;DLSSLKIGCFGAEAWSDNTRRDLENRLGVKAYDSYGMSELFGPGVAFECQEQDGLHIWHDSYLVEIIDPKTGETLEAGEKGELVVTPLVKEAMPLLRYRTGDITMLMEDDCECGRGQKLARFFGRSDDMLTIRGINVFPSQIEHVLKNIPDVGDQFMVYIDRINHLDE
;
A
#
# COMPACT_ATOMS: atom_id res chain seq x y z
N ASP A 1 22.24 20.46 9.62
CA ASP A 1 22.77 19.19 10.19
C ASP A 1 21.57 18.27 10.53
N LEU A 2 21.51 17.10 9.88
CA LEU A 2 20.46 16.08 10.09
C LEU A 2 20.97 14.87 10.89
N SER A 3 22.18 14.95 11.45
CA SER A 3 22.85 13.83 12.13
C SER A 3 22.09 13.25 13.34
N SER A 4 21.15 14.02 13.91
CA SER A 4 20.28 13.58 14.99
C SER A 4 19.07 12.75 14.54
N LEU A 5 18.69 12.82 13.27
CA LEU A 5 17.62 12.01 12.71
C LEU A 5 18.10 10.56 12.56
N LYS A 6 17.34 9.61 13.09
CA LYS A 6 17.64 8.18 13.03
C LYS A 6 16.55 7.40 12.33
N ILE A 7 15.32 7.88 12.39
CA ILE A 7 14.14 7.21 11.87
C ILE A 7 13.34 8.21 11.02
N GLY A 8 12.86 7.74 9.89
CA GLY A 8 11.87 8.42 9.05
C GLY A 8 10.64 7.54 8.89
N CYS A 9 9.46 8.11 9.12
CA CYS A 9 8.19 7.46 8.79
C CYS A 9 7.63 8.11 7.53
N PHE A 10 7.37 7.30 6.52
CA PHE A 10 6.89 7.73 5.22
C PHE A 10 5.57 7.04 4.91
N GLY A 11 4.69 7.71 4.19
CA GLY A 11 3.38 7.18 3.86
C GLY A 11 2.64 8.11 2.91
N ALA A 12 1.33 7.95 2.83
CA ALA A 12 0.39 8.64 1.95
C ALA A 12 0.44 8.19 0.49
N GLU A 13 1.57 7.71 0.00
CA GLU A 13 1.74 7.15 -1.34
C GLU A 13 2.49 5.83 -1.27
N ALA A 14 2.20 4.93 -2.20
CA ALA A 14 2.99 3.71 -2.34
C ALA A 14 4.40 4.06 -2.84
N TRP A 15 5.42 3.50 -2.23
CA TRP A 15 6.81 3.73 -2.58
C TRP A 15 7.61 2.43 -2.65
N SER A 16 8.63 2.42 -3.50
CA SER A 16 9.40 1.22 -3.82
C SER A 16 10.57 0.99 -2.87
N ASP A 17 11.12 -0.23 -2.87
CA ASP A 17 12.37 -0.54 -2.14
C ASP A 17 13.57 0.25 -2.68
N ASN A 18 13.55 0.64 -3.94
CA ASN A 18 14.57 1.53 -4.49
C ASN A 18 14.48 2.92 -3.86
N THR A 19 13.26 3.46 -3.73
CA THR A 19 13.01 4.72 -3.04
C THR A 19 13.42 4.63 -1.56
N ARG A 20 13.12 3.51 -0.88
CA ARG A 20 13.57 3.27 0.50
C ARG A 20 15.08 3.38 0.61
N ARG A 21 15.80 2.62 -0.22
CA ARG A 21 17.27 2.61 -0.20
C ARG A 21 17.86 3.98 -0.50
N ASP A 22 17.28 4.73 -1.44
CA ASP A 22 17.72 6.10 -1.74
C ASP A 22 17.52 7.03 -0.54
N LEU A 23 16.36 7.01 0.10
CA LEU A 23 16.07 7.80 1.30
C LEU A 23 17.02 7.45 2.46
N GLU A 24 17.20 6.17 2.74
CA GLU A 24 18.09 5.70 3.81
C GLU A 24 19.55 6.13 3.56
N ASN A 25 20.03 5.99 2.32
CA ASN A 25 21.38 6.35 1.95
C ASN A 25 21.62 7.88 1.99
N ARG A 26 20.67 8.67 1.50
CA ARG A 26 20.83 10.13 1.41
C ARG A 26 20.60 10.84 2.72
N LEU A 27 19.70 10.36 3.54
CA LEU A 27 19.32 10.99 4.81
C LEU A 27 20.03 10.39 6.03
N GLY A 28 20.59 9.19 5.89
CA GLY A 28 21.21 8.46 7.00
C GLY A 28 20.20 8.01 8.06
N VAL A 29 18.95 7.77 7.67
CA VAL A 29 17.85 7.33 8.53
C VAL A 29 17.45 5.91 8.20
N LYS A 30 16.73 5.25 9.13
CA LYS A 30 15.97 4.04 8.84
C LYS A 30 14.58 4.44 8.40
N ALA A 31 14.14 4.01 7.22
CA ALA A 31 12.87 4.42 6.61
C ALA A 31 11.78 3.37 6.84
N TYR A 32 10.70 3.76 7.49
CA TYR A 32 9.55 2.89 7.79
C TYR A 32 8.30 3.37 7.03
N ASP A 33 7.56 2.42 6.53
CA ASP A 33 6.29 2.67 5.87
C ASP A 33 5.15 2.77 6.89
N SER A 34 4.20 3.67 6.60
CA SER A 34 3.00 3.86 7.40
C SER A 34 1.79 4.04 6.50
N TYR A 35 0.72 3.36 6.85
CA TYR A 35 -0.55 3.45 6.16
C TYR A 35 -1.62 4.08 7.03
N GLY A 36 -2.43 4.92 6.43
CA GLY A 36 -3.61 5.52 7.04
C GLY A 36 -4.33 6.45 6.09
N MET A 37 -5.47 6.94 6.53
CA MET A 37 -6.29 7.91 5.79
C MET A 37 -7.10 8.75 6.75
N SER A 38 -7.50 9.94 6.32
CA SER A 38 -8.26 10.89 7.15
C SER A 38 -9.56 10.31 7.69
N GLU A 39 -10.21 9.46 6.91
CA GLU A 39 -11.44 8.76 7.27
C GLU A 39 -11.26 7.80 8.45
N LEU A 40 -10.03 7.33 8.68
CA LEU A 40 -9.67 6.34 9.71
C LEU A 40 -8.76 6.90 10.82
N PHE A 41 -8.88 8.17 11.19
CA PHE A 41 -8.05 8.92 12.14
C PHE A 41 -6.69 9.43 11.60
N GLY A 42 -6.45 9.40 10.30
CA GLY A 42 -5.20 9.86 9.71
C GLY A 42 -4.14 8.75 9.62
N PRO A 43 -2.85 9.09 9.64
CA PRO A 43 -1.78 8.10 9.60
C PRO A 43 -1.85 7.23 10.84
N GLY A 44 -1.79 5.90 10.69
CA GLY A 44 -1.74 5.04 11.86
C GLY A 44 -2.72 3.89 11.88
N VAL A 45 -3.21 3.45 10.74
CA VAL A 45 -3.96 2.21 10.61
C VAL A 45 -3.01 1.01 10.67
N ALA A 46 -1.88 1.11 9.96
CA ALA A 46 -0.85 0.09 9.97
C ALA A 46 0.56 0.69 9.83
N PHE A 47 1.56 0.04 10.42
CA PHE A 47 2.96 0.48 10.43
C PHE A 47 3.94 -0.67 10.26
N GLU A 48 5.05 -0.43 9.59
CA GLU A 48 6.20 -1.33 9.62
C GLU A 48 6.86 -1.39 11.00
N CYS A 49 7.39 -2.54 11.33
CA CYS A 49 8.33 -2.72 12.45
C CYS A 49 9.79 -2.69 11.96
N GLN A 50 10.73 -3.01 12.86
CA GLN A 50 12.17 -3.04 12.54
C GLN A 50 12.55 -4.04 11.44
N GLU A 51 11.72 -5.06 11.21
CA GLU A 51 11.95 -6.08 10.17
C GLU A 51 11.66 -5.55 8.76
N GLN A 52 10.90 -4.44 8.64
CA GLN A 52 10.52 -3.82 7.36
C GLN A 52 9.84 -4.81 6.38
N ASP A 53 9.12 -5.78 6.93
CA ASP A 53 8.42 -6.85 6.22
C ASP A 53 6.92 -6.78 6.47
N GLY A 54 6.25 -5.90 5.74
CA GLY A 54 4.82 -5.64 5.87
C GLY A 54 4.45 -4.69 7.01
N LEU A 55 3.20 -4.26 7.02
CA LEU A 55 2.66 -3.25 7.93
C LEU A 55 1.76 -3.92 8.97
N HIS A 56 2.12 -3.86 10.24
CA HIS A 56 1.32 -4.36 11.35
C HIS A 56 0.09 -3.51 11.57
N ILE A 57 -1.07 -4.16 11.65
CA ILE A 57 -2.38 -3.54 11.89
C ILE A 57 -2.54 -3.30 13.40
N TRP A 58 -3.11 -2.16 13.76
CA TRP A 58 -3.58 -1.90 15.12
C TRP A 58 -4.94 -2.59 15.35
N HIS A 59 -4.93 -3.90 15.54
CA HIS A 59 -6.13 -4.75 15.60
C HIS A 59 -7.00 -4.56 16.86
N ASP A 60 -6.53 -3.83 17.86
CA ASP A 60 -7.35 -3.32 18.97
C ASP A 60 -8.21 -2.12 18.57
N SER A 61 -7.84 -1.43 17.49
CA SER A 61 -8.49 -0.22 17.00
C SER A 61 -9.20 -0.42 15.66
N TYR A 62 -8.81 -1.45 14.89
CA TYR A 62 -9.33 -1.70 13.55
C TYR A 62 -9.57 -3.19 13.28
N LEU A 63 -10.74 -3.50 12.78
CA LEU A 63 -11.00 -4.77 12.09
C LEU A 63 -10.68 -4.60 10.61
N VAL A 64 -9.86 -5.48 10.08
CA VAL A 64 -9.40 -5.45 8.68
C VAL A 64 -9.85 -6.70 7.95
N GLU A 65 -10.35 -6.53 6.75
CA GLU A 65 -10.73 -7.59 5.82
C GLU A 65 -10.08 -7.30 4.45
N ILE A 66 -9.75 -8.35 3.72
CA ILE A 66 -9.41 -8.25 2.29
C ILE A 66 -10.56 -8.85 1.51
N ILE A 67 -11.07 -8.14 0.52
CA ILE A 67 -12.20 -8.59 -0.30
C ILE A 67 -11.86 -8.60 -1.79
N ASP A 68 -12.53 -9.45 -2.53
CA ASP A 68 -12.57 -9.32 -3.99
C ASP A 68 -13.33 -8.02 -4.35
N PRO A 69 -12.70 -7.08 -5.07
CA PRO A 69 -13.31 -5.79 -5.36
C PRO A 69 -14.57 -5.88 -6.24
N LYS A 70 -14.76 -7.00 -6.97
CA LYS A 70 -15.90 -7.22 -7.86
C LYS A 70 -17.08 -7.91 -7.16
N THR A 71 -16.79 -8.95 -6.38
CA THR A 71 -17.84 -9.73 -5.72
C THR A 71 -18.15 -9.23 -4.33
N GLY A 72 -17.18 -8.60 -3.64
CA GLY A 72 -17.28 -8.17 -2.25
C GLY A 72 -17.10 -9.31 -1.25
N GLU A 73 -16.75 -10.51 -1.71
CA GLU A 73 -16.48 -11.67 -0.87
C GLU A 73 -15.13 -11.51 -0.17
N THR A 74 -15.05 -11.93 1.09
CA THR A 74 -13.82 -11.92 1.86
C THR A 74 -12.86 -12.99 1.34
N LEU A 75 -11.60 -12.61 1.18
CA LEU A 75 -10.51 -13.44 0.71
C LEU A 75 -9.68 -13.97 1.88
N GLU A 76 -9.03 -15.10 1.67
CA GLU A 76 -8.11 -15.70 2.63
C GLU A 76 -6.77 -14.95 2.68
N ALA A 77 -5.98 -15.18 3.73
CA ALA A 77 -4.62 -14.67 3.80
C ALA A 77 -3.79 -15.17 2.60
N GLY A 78 -2.87 -14.32 2.10
CA GLY A 78 -2.10 -14.58 0.89
C GLY A 78 -2.79 -14.19 -0.42
N GLU A 79 -4.10 -13.92 -0.41
CA GLU A 79 -4.83 -13.47 -1.59
C GLU A 79 -4.87 -11.94 -1.67
N LYS A 80 -4.68 -11.42 -2.89
CA LYS A 80 -4.74 -9.98 -3.17
C LYS A 80 -6.17 -9.52 -3.36
N GLY A 81 -6.54 -8.46 -2.66
CA GLY A 81 -7.85 -7.85 -2.78
C GLY A 81 -7.88 -6.42 -2.27
N GLU A 82 -9.06 -5.85 -2.22
CA GLU A 82 -9.30 -4.52 -1.69
C GLU A 82 -9.34 -4.55 -0.17
N LEU A 83 -8.62 -3.63 0.44
CA LEU A 83 -8.64 -3.42 1.88
C LEU A 83 -9.98 -2.84 2.32
N VAL A 84 -10.59 -3.49 3.29
CA VAL A 84 -11.79 -3.02 3.98
C VAL A 84 -11.46 -2.83 5.46
N VAL A 85 -11.82 -1.69 6.02
CA VAL A 85 -11.50 -1.36 7.41
C VAL A 85 -12.76 -0.96 8.18
N THR A 86 -12.90 -1.49 9.38
CA THR A 86 -13.91 -1.07 10.35
C THR A 86 -13.21 -0.53 11.60
N PRO A 87 -13.24 0.80 11.87
CA PRO A 87 -12.75 1.35 13.13
C PRO A 87 -13.61 0.87 14.31
N LEU A 88 -12.96 0.35 15.35
CA LEU A 88 -13.63 -0.19 16.54
C LEU A 88 -13.84 0.86 17.62
N VAL A 89 -13.07 1.94 17.60
CA VAL A 89 -13.05 2.96 18.66
C VAL A 89 -13.54 4.34 18.20
N LYS A 90 -13.99 4.47 16.95
CA LYS A 90 -14.41 5.76 16.37
C LYS A 90 -15.88 6.03 16.65
N GLU A 91 -16.16 7.03 17.48
CA GLU A 91 -17.53 7.41 17.84
C GLU A 91 -18.17 8.33 16.79
N ALA A 92 -17.45 9.34 16.34
CA ALA A 92 -17.91 10.22 15.27
C ALA A 92 -17.62 9.62 13.91
N MET A 93 -18.62 9.59 13.05
CA MET A 93 -18.55 8.98 11.71
C MET A 93 -18.08 7.50 11.77
N PRO A 94 -18.83 6.61 12.44
CA PRO A 94 -18.48 5.20 12.52
C PRO A 94 -18.60 4.57 11.13
N LEU A 95 -17.49 4.15 10.58
CA LEU A 95 -17.43 3.50 9.27
C LEU A 95 -17.49 1.98 9.48
N LEU A 96 -18.54 1.37 8.98
CA LEU A 96 -18.66 -0.10 8.98
C LEU A 96 -18.27 -0.63 7.62
N ARG A 97 -17.28 -1.54 7.60
CA ARG A 97 -16.75 -2.16 6.38
C ARG A 97 -16.43 -1.11 5.29
N TYR A 98 -15.63 -0.11 5.67
CA TYR A 98 -15.24 0.95 4.75
C TYR A 98 -14.28 0.42 3.70
N ARG A 99 -14.70 0.47 2.43
CA ARG A 99 -13.90 0.10 1.28
C ARG A 99 -12.93 1.22 0.96
N THR A 100 -11.63 0.94 1.08
CA THR A 100 -10.60 1.97 0.93
C THR A 100 -10.24 2.25 -0.53
N GLY A 101 -10.52 1.32 -1.42
CA GLY A 101 -10.01 1.32 -2.79
C GLY A 101 -8.56 0.84 -2.91
N ASP A 102 -7.86 0.65 -1.81
CA ASP A 102 -6.45 0.25 -1.81
C ASP A 102 -6.31 -1.28 -1.91
N ILE A 103 -5.41 -1.74 -2.78
CA ILE A 103 -5.17 -3.16 -3.02
C ILE A 103 -3.96 -3.62 -2.23
N THR A 104 -4.16 -4.62 -1.40
CA THR A 104 -3.12 -5.28 -0.60
C THR A 104 -3.46 -6.76 -0.39
N MET A 105 -2.86 -7.41 0.60
CA MET A 105 -3.23 -8.74 1.10
C MET A 105 -2.86 -8.86 2.58
N LEU A 106 -3.54 -9.72 3.32
CA LEU A 106 -3.07 -10.19 4.62
C LEU A 106 -1.93 -11.17 4.40
N MET A 107 -0.84 -10.99 5.14
CA MET A 107 0.29 -11.91 5.09
C MET A 107 0.02 -13.13 5.98
N GLU A 108 0.45 -14.31 5.51
CA GLU A 108 0.29 -15.56 6.26
C GLU A 108 1.34 -15.73 7.35
N ASP A 109 2.53 -15.17 7.14
CA ASP A 109 3.68 -15.40 8.00
C ASP A 109 3.67 -14.53 9.26
N ASP A 110 4.04 -15.13 10.37
CA ASP A 110 4.34 -14.42 11.62
C ASP A 110 5.57 -13.52 11.45
N CYS A 111 5.59 -12.43 12.20
CA CYS A 111 6.74 -11.53 12.21
C CYS A 111 7.67 -11.83 13.40
N GLU A 112 8.98 -11.80 13.17
CA GLU A 112 9.97 -12.01 14.24
C GLU A 112 9.86 -10.96 15.37
N CYS A 113 9.25 -9.81 15.11
CA CYS A 113 8.99 -8.81 16.14
C CYS A 113 7.91 -9.21 17.15
N GLY A 114 7.20 -10.32 16.93
CA GLY A 114 6.15 -10.86 17.80
C GLY A 114 4.79 -10.13 17.73
N ARG A 115 4.63 -9.12 16.87
CA ARG A 115 3.34 -8.48 16.63
C ARG A 115 2.48 -9.36 15.72
N GLY A 116 1.15 -9.18 15.83
CA GLY A 116 0.18 -9.94 15.05
C GLY A 116 0.13 -9.58 13.57
N GLN A 117 -1.04 -9.78 12.97
CA GLN A 117 -1.29 -9.67 11.53
C GLN A 117 -0.61 -8.49 10.84
N LYS A 118 -0.12 -8.76 9.63
CA LYS A 118 0.51 -7.79 8.75
C LYS A 118 -0.27 -7.68 7.43
N LEU A 119 -0.31 -6.47 6.89
CA LEU A 119 -0.62 -6.23 5.49
C LEU A 119 0.68 -6.27 4.68
N ALA A 120 0.62 -6.83 3.49
CA ALA A 120 1.67 -6.60 2.50
C ALA A 120 1.70 -5.13 2.10
N ARG A 121 2.76 -4.72 1.42
CA ARG A 121 2.79 -3.38 0.80
C ARG A 121 1.67 -3.23 -0.19
N PHE A 122 1.18 -2.01 -0.31
CA PHE A 122 0.10 -1.68 -1.22
C PHE A 122 0.56 -1.80 -2.67
N PHE A 123 -0.26 -2.47 -3.48
CA PHE A 123 0.01 -2.68 -4.91
C PHE A 123 -0.49 -1.51 -5.76
N GLY A 124 -1.39 -0.68 -5.23
CA GLY A 124 -2.03 0.45 -5.88
C GLY A 124 -3.49 0.56 -5.45
N ARG A 125 -4.27 1.31 -6.20
CA ARG A 125 -5.70 1.49 -5.96
C ARG A 125 -6.54 0.75 -7.00
N SER A 126 -7.69 0.26 -6.58
CA SER A 126 -8.63 -0.41 -7.49
C SER A 126 -9.21 0.53 -8.55
N ASP A 127 -9.33 1.81 -8.22
CA ASP A 127 -9.80 2.88 -9.11
C ASP A 127 -8.71 3.40 -10.08
N ASP A 128 -7.42 3.19 -9.77
CA ASP A 128 -6.29 3.50 -10.66
C ASP A 128 -5.85 2.30 -11.51
N MET A 129 -6.45 1.14 -11.30
CA MET A 129 -6.12 -0.07 -12.03
C MET A 129 -6.57 0.03 -13.49
N LEU A 130 -5.64 -0.12 -14.39
CA LEU A 130 -5.86 -0.14 -15.83
C LEU A 130 -6.05 -1.60 -16.29
N THR A 131 -7.10 -1.87 -17.05
CA THR A 131 -7.27 -3.18 -17.68
C THR A 131 -6.97 -3.06 -19.16
N ILE A 132 -5.81 -3.53 -19.58
CA ILE A 132 -5.34 -3.43 -20.97
C ILE A 132 -5.34 -4.82 -21.58
N ARG A 133 -6.15 -5.06 -22.61
CA ARG A 133 -6.31 -6.38 -23.25
C ARG A 133 -6.61 -7.51 -22.27
N GLY A 134 -7.35 -7.24 -21.20
CA GLY A 134 -7.70 -8.19 -20.16
C GLY A 134 -6.62 -8.41 -19.10
N ILE A 135 -5.51 -7.66 -19.14
CA ILE A 135 -4.45 -7.68 -18.13
C ILE A 135 -4.61 -6.46 -17.23
N ASN A 136 -4.64 -6.69 -15.92
CA ASN A 136 -4.68 -5.61 -14.94
C ASN A 136 -3.27 -5.07 -14.70
N VAL A 137 -3.11 -3.77 -14.90
CA VAL A 137 -1.83 -3.05 -14.74
C VAL A 137 -2.04 -1.89 -13.79
N PHE A 138 -1.17 -1.73 -12.81
CA PHE A 138 -1.16 -0.57 -11.93
C PHE A 138 -0.08 0.43 -12.39
N PRO A 139 -0.33 1.74 -12.36
CA PRO A 139 0.68 2.76 -12.68
C PRO A 139 1.98 2.59 -11.90
N SER A 140 1.89 2.16 -10.62
CA SER A 140 3.04 1.87 -9.76
C SER A 140 3.96 0.77 -10.31
N GLN A 141 3.43 -0.20 -11.05
CA GLN A 141 4.25 -1.24 -11.69
C GLN A 141 5.05 -0.66 -12.87
N ILE A 142 4.45 0.24 -13.64
CA ILE A 142 5.12 0.96 -14.74
C ILE A 142 6.23 1.83 -14.15
N GLU A 143 5.93 2.59 -13.12
CA GLU A 143 6.90 3.43 -12.40
C GLU A 143 8.10 2.61 -11.91
N HIS A 144 7.83 1.45 -11.29
CA HIS A 144 8.89 0.57 -10.81
C HIS A 144 9.84 0.13 -11.92
N VAL A 145 9.31 -0.18 -13.10
CA VAL A 145 10.14 -0.56 -14.27
C VAL A 145 10.93 0.64 -14.76
N LEU A 146 10.30 1.81 -14.93
CA LEU A 146 10.96 3.01 -15.44
C LEU A 146 12.11 3.47 -14.54
N LYS A 147 11.95 3.44 -13.22
CA LYS A 147 13.00 3.79 -12.24
C LYS A 147 14.24 2.88 -12.30
N ASN A 148 14.14 1.71 -12.91
CA ASN A 148 15.28 0.81 -13.10
C ASN A 148 16.00 1.01 -14.44
N ILE A 149 15.52 1.91 -15.31
CA ILE A 149 16.12 2.22 -16.60
C ILE A 149 17.03 3.46 -16.44
N PRO A 150 18.34 3.37 -16.68
CA PRO A 150 19.24 4.52 -16.64
C PRO A 150 18.75 5.63 -17.56
N ASP A 151 18.93 6.87 -17.15
CA ASP A 151 18.62 8.10 -17.92
C ASP A 151 17.12 8.34 -18.19
N VAL A 152 16.23 7.59 -17.57
CA VAL A 152 14.77 7.86 -17.58
C VAL A 152 14.40 8.64 -16.33
N GLY A 153 13.65 9.75 -16.53
CA GLY A 153 13.13 10.57 -15.42
C GLY A 153 11.96 9.90 -14.69
N ASP A 154 11.66 10.43 -13.52
CA ASP A 154 10.60 9.91 -12.62
C ASP A 154 9.19 10.36 -13.02
N GLN A 155 9.10 11.29 -13.99
CA GLN A 155 7.82 11.77 -14.49
C GLN A 155 7.45 11.02 -15.76
N PHE A 156 6.30 10.37 -15.75
CA PHE A 156 5.76 9.66 -16.90
C PHE A 156 4.26 9.89 -17.04
N MET A 157 3.74 9.61 -18.20
CA MET A 157 2.31 9.65 -18.49
C MET A 157 1.92 8.41 -19.27
N VAL A 158 0.85 7.77 -18.84
CA VAL A 158 0.29 6.59 -19.51
C VAL A 158 -0.85 7.07 -20.41
N TYR A 159 -0.74 6.81 -21.69
CA TYR A 159 -1.83 7.00 -22.65
C TYR A 159 -2.45 5.64 -22.95
N ILE A 160 -3.75 5.54 -22.79
CA ILE A 160 -4.51 4.37 -23.19
C ILE A 160 -5.35 4.77 -24.38
N ASP A 161 -5.13 4.08 -25.49
CA ASP A 161 -5.92 4.28 -26.71
C ASP A 161 -6.79 3.04 -26.96
N ARG A 162 -7.87 3.20 -27.68
CA ARG A 162 -8.78 2.10 -28.01
C ARG A 162 -8.80 1.86 -29.50
N ILE A 163 -7.97 0.92 -29.95
CA ILE A 163 -7.85 0.54 -31.35
C ILE A 163 -8.65 -0.74 -31.58
N ASN A 164 -9.61 -0.71 -32.53
CA ASN A 164 -10.47 -1.84 -32.87
C ASN A 164 -11.22 -2.45 -31.68
N HIS A 165 -11.70 -1.64 -30.75
CA HIS A 165 -12.40 -2.03 -29.53
C HIS A 165 -11.52 -2.73 -28.47
N LEU A 166 -10.21 -2.71 -28.62
CA LEU A 166 -9.26 -3.20 -27.64
C LEU A 166 -8.47 -2.02 -27.05
N ASP A 167 -8.27 -2.01 -25.75
CA ASP A 167 -7.43 -1.02 -25.06
C ASP A 167 -5.95 -1.34 -25.35
N GLU A 168 -5.14 -0.33 -25.70
CA GLU A 168 -3.70 -0.41 -25.96
C GLU A 168 -2.91 0.63 -25.17
#